data_20bbdf22fdcfccfa5239a81e50c9f444
#
_entry.id   20bbdf22fdcfccfa5239a81e50c9f444
#
_cell.length_a   1.000
_cell.length_b   1.000
_cell.length_c   1.000
_cell.angle_alpha   90.00
_cell.angle_beta   90.00
_cell.angle_gamma   90.00
#
_symmetry.space_group_name_H-M   'P 1'
#
loop_
_entity.id
_entity.type
_entity.pdbx_description
1 polymer ?
#
loop_
_entity_poly.entity_id
_entity_poly.type
_entity_poly.pdbx_seq_one_letter_code
_entity_poly.pdbx_strand_id
1 'polypeptide(L)'
;VLISRFMADRGCRYALTEPPRAAREQRSFPYGVDDVEWARAHGYGGRADRAGAEAREADPNQRYFHRLTARGRAAARTALMGASPVGLSATAPTGMTLTASPDGCIAQAQRSLYGDLAAWFRVKVVTMNLRPVQEGKVREDPRYTEAVGAWAACMRAAGRPYDSPDASRAAAAALAEELPPDRADAAETALAVTEATCATSTALSRVSQALDHTYGDEVRARHQDDIDLRRRLQNAALPKAERVVPPSDRPTEPTDSTDSTDSTTTGTDSSGGSHA
;
A
#
# COMPACT_ATOMS: atom_id res chain seq x y z
N VAL A 1 11.33 -2.94 16.64
CA VAL A 1 12.13 -3.39 17.78
C VAL A 1 13.63 -3.28 17.51
N LEU A 2 14.24 -4.00 16.52
CA LEU A 2 15.69 -3.96 16.26
C LEU A 2 16.23 -2.56 16.04
N ILE A 3 15.59 -1.77 15.16
CA ILE A 3 16.00 -0.39 14.88
C ILE A 3 15.96 0.46 16.15
N SER A 4 14.90 0.35 16.96
CA SER A 4 14.76 1.07 18.23
C SER A 4 15.91 0.75 19.18
N ARG A 5 16.27 -0.54 19.33
CA ARG A 5 17.38 -0.97 20.16
C ARG A 5 18.72 -0.42 19.65
N PHE A 6 19.01 -0.57 18.35
CA PHE A 6 20.28 -0.08 17.77
C PHE A 6 20.42 1.44 17.80
N MET A 7 19.31 2.16 17.74
CA MET A 7 19.29 3.62 17.92
C MET A 7 19.54 4.00 19.38
N ALA A 8 18.96 3.26 20.33
CA ALA A 8 19.22 3.48 21.76
C ALA A 8 20.68 3.24 22.12
N ASP A 9 21.31 2.19 21.57
CA ASP A 9 22.76 1.91 21.74
C ASP A 9 23.65 3.06 21.25
N ARG A 10 23.12 3.94 20.35
CA ARG A 10 23.78 5.14 19.85
C ARG A 10 23.31 6.43 20.53
N GLY A 11 22.59 6.33 21.63
CA GLY A 11 22.07 7.48 22.39
C GLY A 11 20.91 8.22 21.68
N CYS A 12 20.26 7.59 20.70
CA CYS A 12 19.14 8.17 19.95
C CYS A 12 17.82 7.46 20.32
N ARG A 13 16.75 8.21 20.38
CA ARG A 13 15.40 7.63 20.53
C ARG A 13 14.83 7.23 19.17
N TYR A 14 14.14 6.08 19.15
CA TYR A 14 13.34 5.65 18.01
C TYR A 14 12.13 4.85 18.53
N ALA A 15 10.96 5.47 18.41
CA ALA A 15 9.72 4.87 18.88
C ALA A 15 9.21 3.82 17.88
N LEU A 16 8.59 2.76 18.41
CA LEU A 16 7.81 1.84 17.62
C LEU A 16 6.45 2.49 17.34
N THR A 17 6.08 2.56 16.07
CA THR A 17 4.80 3.12 15.64
C THR A 17 4.06 2.09 14.81
N GLU A 18 2.75 1.99 15.00
CA GLU A 18 1.90 1.23 14.10
C GLU A 18 1.57 2.07 12.87
N PRO A 19 1.42 1.43 11.68
CA PRO A 19 0.92 2.13 10.51
C PRO A 19 -0.46 2.73 10.80
N PRO A 20 -0.74 3.96 10.35
CA PRO A 20 -2.06 4.57 10.49
C PRO A 20 -3.16 3.66 9.91
N ARG A 21 -4.31 3.59 10.59
CA ARG A 21 -5.45 2.76 10.15
C ARG A 21 -5.87 3.10 8.72
N ALA A 22 -5.93 4.39 8.38
CA ALA A 22 -6.25 4.87 7.03
C ALA A 22 -5.35 4.29 5.94
N ALA A 23 -4.07 4.01 6.23
CA ALA A 23 -3.16 3.38 5.27
C ALA A 23 -3.48 1.90 5.00
N ARG A 24 -4.20 1.23 5.90
CA ARG A 24 -4.62 -0.17 5.74
C ARG A 24 -5.86 -0.34 4.87
N GLU A 25 -6.68 0.70 4.76
CA GLU A 25 -7.95 0.71 4.03
C GLU A 25 -7.82 1.29 2.61
N GLN A 26 -6.63 1.80 2.25
CA GLN A 26 -6.40 2.45 0.98
C GLN A 26 -6.34 1.43 -0.17
N ARG A 27 -7.23 1.59 -1.16
CA ARG A 27 -7.21 0.84 -2.42
C ARG A 27 -6.48 1.64 -3.50
N SER A 28 -5.81 0.92 -4.41
CA SER A 28 -5.13 1.53 -5.55
C SER A 28 -5.93 1.30 -6.83
N PHE A 29 -6.14 2.35 -7.60
CA PHE A 29 -6.81 2.34 -8.89
C PHE A 29 -5.87 2.94 -9.95
N PRO A 30 -4.87 2.18 -10.42
CA PRO A 30 -3.80 2.72 -11.28
C PRO A 30 -4.28 3.13 -12.68
N TYR A 31 -5.47 2.67 -13.09
CA TYR A 31 -6.05 2.88 -14.42
C TYR A 31 -7.33 3.72 -14.38
N GLY A 32 -7.63 4.34 -13.26
CA GLY A 32 -8.88 5.05 -12.99
C GLY A 32 -9.74 4.30 -11.98
N VAL A 33 -10.54 5.06 -11.23
CA VAL A 33 -11.47 4.47 -10.25
C VAL A 33 -12.55 3.72 -11.04
N ASP A 34 -12.76 2.46 -10.69
CA ASP A 34 -13.68 1.54 -11.37
C ASP A 34 -14.65 0.81 -10.41
N ASP A 35 -14.76 1.33 -9.20
CA ASP A 35 -15.68 0.84 -8.17
C ASP A 35 -16.53 2.03 -7.68
N VAL A 36 -17.80 2.04 -8.09
CA VAL A 36 -18.73 3.14 -7.81
C VAL A 36 -19.06 3.25 -6.33
N GLU A 37 -19.19 2.13 -5.62
CA GLU A 37 -19.45 2.14 -4.17
C GLU A 37 -18.25 2.67 -3.40
N TRP A 38 -17.05 2.23 -3.78
CA TRP A 38 -15.82 2.79 -3.24
C TRP A 38 -15.74 4.31 -3.49
N ALA A 39 -16.00 4.74 -4.73
CA ALA A 39 -15.95 6.15 -5.10
C ALA A 39 -16.91 7.00 -4.27
N ARG A 40 -18.13 6.50 -4.00
CA ARG A 40 -19.10 7.19 -3.13
C ARG A 40 -18.62 7.36 -1.70
N ALA A 41 -17.96 6.34 -1.16
CA ALA A 41 -17.49 6.35 0.22
C ALA A 41 -16.19 7.13 0.41
N HIS A 42 -15.30 7.15 -0.58
CA HIS A 42 -13.90 7.54 -0.41
C HIS A 42 -13.40 8.60 -1.42
N GLY A 43 -14.15 8.88 -2.49
CA GLY A 43 -13.65 9.71 -3.59
C GLY A 43 -12.44 9.08 -4.27
N TYR A 44 -11.39 9.88 -4.49
CA TYR A 44 -10.06 9.38 -4.87
C TYR A 44 -9.19 9.00 -3.67
N GLY A 45 -9.65 9.23 -2.45
CA GLY A 45 -8.92 8.95 -1.22
C GLY A 45 -8.33 10.18 -0.54
N GLY A 46 -8.63 11.40 -0.98
CA GLY A 46 -8.05 12.64 -0.46
C GLY A 46 -8.24 12.84 1.04
N ARG A 47 -9.38 12.38 1.61
CA ARG A 47 -9.59 12.38 3.06
C ARG A 47 -8.61 11.47 3.79
N ALA A 48 -8.36 10.26 3.25
CA ALA A 48 -7.39 9.32 3.82
C ALA A 48 -5.96 9.85 3.68
N ASP A 49 -5.65 10.53 2.58
CA ASP A 49 -4.33 11.14 2.35
C ASP A 49 -4.06 12.28 3.35
N ARG A 50 -5.06 13.13 3.64
CA ARG A 50 -4.94 14.17 4.68
C ARG A 50 -4.75 13.56 6.07
N ALA A 51 -5.57 12.59 6.45
CA ALA A 51 -5.41 11.87 7.72
C ALA A 51 -4.04 11.19 7.83
N GLY A 52 -3.52 10.66 6.71
CA GLY A 52 -2.18 10.10 6.64
C GLY A 52 -1.08 11.16 6.78
N ALA A 53 -1.28 12.37 6.26
CA ALA A 53 -0.36 13.50 6.43
C ALA A 53 -0.32 13.96 7.90
N GLU A 54 -1.49 14.16 8.53
CA GLU A 54 -1.61 14.49 9.95
C GLU A 54 -0.97 13.42 10.86
N ALA A 55 -1.17 12.14 10.55
CA ALA A 55 -0.56 11.03 11.28
C ALA A 55 0.98 11.05 11.14
N ARG A 56 1.53 11.41 9.97
CA ARG A 56 2.97 11.58 9.77
C ARG A 56 3.54 12.75 10.59
N GLU A 57 2.84 13.87 10.65
CA GLU A 57 3.23 15.02 11.49
C GLU A 57 3.15 14.68 12.99
N ALA A 58 2.18 13.86 13.38
CA ALA A 58 2.00 13.36 14.72
C ALA A 58 3.01 12.24 15.10
N ASP A 59 3.79 11.71 14.14
CA ASP A 59 4.76 10.62 14.39
C ASP A 59 5.78 11.06 15.47
N PRO A 60 5.90 10.27 16.57
CA PRO A 60 6.84 10.58 17.65
C PRO A 60 8.29 10.63 17.20
N ASN A 61 8.68 9.89 16.16
CA ASN A 61 10.01 9.94 15.57
C ASN A 61 10.25 11.26 14.87
N GLN A 62 9.30 11.74 14.05
CA GLN A 62 9.38 13.04 13.41
C GLN A 62 9.47 14.16 14.46
N ARG A 63 8.61 14.15 15.46
CA ARG A 63 8.65 15.13 16.55
C ARG A 63 9.96 15.09 17.33
N TYR A 64 10.52 13.91 17.59
CA TYR A 64 11.83 13.77 18.21
C TYR A 64 12.91 14.41 17.34
N PHE A 65 12.99 14.06 16.05
CA PHE A 65 13.98 14.63 15.12
C PHE A 65 13.88 16.15 15.00
N HIS A 66 12.67 16.72 14.95
CA HIS A 66 12.46 18.17 14.89
C HIS A 66 12.95 18.92 16.14
N ARG A 67 12.90 18.29 17.32
CA ARG A 67 13.37 18.88 18.58
C ARG A 67 14.90 18.87 18.75
N LEU A 68 15.61 18.09 17.96
CA LEU A 68 17.06 18.03 18.01
C LEU A 68 17.69 19.30 17.43
N THR A 69 18.87 19.67 17.95
CA THR A 69 19.72 20.65 17.29
C THR A 69 20.13 20.19 15.90
N ALA A 70 20.61 21.07 15.03
CA ALA A 70 21.09 20.70 13.69
C ALA A 70 22.16 19.59 13.75
N ARG A 71 23.11 19.69 14.68
CA ARG A 71 24.13 18.66 14.92
C ARG A 71 23.53 17.36 15.40
N GLY A 72 22.56 17.42 16.32
CA GLY A 72 21.83 16.23 16.81
C GLY A 72 21.03 15.54 15.71
N ARG A 73 20.34 16.30 14.86
CA ARG A 73 19.64 15.75 13.68
C ARG A 73 20.59 15.05 12.71
N ALA A 74 21.74 15.67 12.40
CA ALA A 74 22.74 15.05 11.53
C ALA A 74 23.26 13.73 12.14
N ALA A 75 23.60 13.73 13.44
CA ALA A 75 24.05 12.52 14.14
C ALA A 75 22.98 11.42 14.15
N ALA A 76 21.73 11.75 14.48
CA ALA A 76 20.63 10.80 14.51
C ALA A 76 20.29 10.23 13.12
N ARG A 77 20.37 11.07 12.07
CA ARG A 77 20.21 10.61 10.68
C ARG A 77 21.32 9.65 10.28
N THR A 78 22.59 9.99 10.59
CA THR A 78 23.72 9.10 10.33
C THR A 78 23.60 7.79 11.11
N ALA A 79 23.18 7.84 12.38
CA ALA A 79 22.94 6.64 13.17
C ALA A 79 21.84 5.74 12.54
N LEU A 80 20.75 6.32 12.06
CA LEU A 80 19.63 5.58 11.48
C LEU A 80 19.95 5.04 10.09
N MET A 81 20.44 5.88 9.18
CA MET A 81 20.56 5.60 7.75
C MET A 81 21.97 5.29 7.27
N GLY A 82 23.00 5.54 8.10
CA GLY A 82 24.41 5.47 7.72
C GLY A 82 24.98 6.83 7.27
N ALA A 83 26.30 6.91 7.24
CA ALA A 83 27.02 8.14 6.90
C ALA A 83 27.00 8.49 5.41
N SER A 84 26.93 7.45 4.55
CA SER A 84 26.94 7.63 3.10
C SER A 84 25.70 6.95 2.49
N PRO A 85 25.01 7.56 1.52
CA PRO A 85 23.88 6.95 0.83
C PRO A 85 24.31 5.90 -0.22
N VAL A 86 25.62 5.62 -0.35
CA VAL A 86 26.19 4.68 -1.31
C VAL A 86 26.85 3.51 -0.59
N GLY A 87 27.01 2.39 -1.31
CA GLY A 87 27.65 1.16 -0.82
C GLY A 87 26.86 -0.08 -1.18
N LEU A 88 25.53 -0.02 -1.10
CA LEU A 88 24.62 -0.97 -1.74
C LEU A 88 24.09 -0.34 -3.02
N SER A 89 24.01 -1.13 -4.08
CA SER A 89 23.44 -0.67 -5.37
C SER A 89 22.62 -1.78 -6.00
N ALA A 90 21.48 -1.42 -6.59
CA ALA A 90 20.65 -2.34 -7.36
C ALA A 90 19.86 -1.56 -8.43
N THR A 91 19.72 -2.15 -9.61
CA THR A 91 18.89 -1.59 -10.68
C THR A 91 17.48 -2.17 -10.61
N ALA A 92 16.50 -1.28 -10.54
CA ALA A 92 15.09 -1.64 -10.61
C ALA A 92 14.71 -2.10 -12.04
N PRO A 93 13.64 -2.88 -12.21
CA PRO A 93 13.12 -3.27 -13.53
C PRO A 93 12.73 -2.10 -14.44
N THR A 94 12.48 -0.93 -13.84
CA THR A 94 12.26 0.34 -14.55
C THR A 94 13.52 0.97 -15.15
N GLY A 95 14.70 0.38 -14.91
CA GLY A 95 16.00 0.92 -15.34
C GLY A 95 16.63 1.87 -14.32
N MET A 96 15.91 2.30 -13.29
CA MET A 96 16.44 3.21 -12.27
C MET A 96 17.37 2.47 -11.31
N THR A 97 18.56 3.02 -11.08
CA THR A 97 19.50 2.51 -10.07
C THR A 97 19.24 3.17 -8.73
N LEU A 98 19.01 2.35 -7.70
CA LEU A 98 18.86 2.77 -6.32
C LEU A 98 20.12 2.41 -5.54
N THR A 99 20.49 3.30 -4.61
CA THR A 99 21.61 3.08 -3.70
C THR A 99 21.17 3.25 -2.26
N ALA A 100 21.88 2.59 -1.34
CA ALA A 100 21.68 2.74 0.09
C ALA A 100 23.00 2.54 0.83
N SER A 101 23.06 3.02 2.07
CA SER A 101 24.18 2.74 2.96
C SER A 101 24.17 1.27 3.39
N PRO A 102 25.33 0.61 3.43
CA PRO A 102 25.47 -0.68 4.11
C PRO A 102 25.50 -0.53 5.64
N ASP A 103 25.60 0.71 6.14
CA ASP A 103 25.75 1.06 7.54
C ASP A 103 24.46 1.70 8.10
N GLY A 104 24.46 1.99 9.40
CA GLY A 104 23.30 2.52 10.11
C GLY A 104 22.39 1.45 10.70
N CYS A 105 21.48 1.89 11.56
CA CYS A 105 20.60 0.96 12.32
C CYS A 105 19.63 0.22 11.42
N ILE A 106 19.17 0.83 10.30
CA ILE A 106 18.30 0.15 9.32
C ILE A 106 19.06 -1.00 8.65
N ALA A 107 20.26 -0.74 8.13
CA ALA A 107 21.09 -1.76 7.48
C ALA A 107 21.49 -2.88 8.47
N GLN A 108 21.83 -2.50 9.70
CA GLN A 108 22.14 -3.46 10.77
C GLN A 108 20.94 -4.35 11.12
N ALA A 109 19.75 -3.79 11.22
CA ALA A 109 18.52 -4.55 11.48
C ALA A 109 18.19 -5.51 10.32
N GLN A 110 18.33 -5.04 9.08
CA GLN A 110 18.13 -5.87 7.90
C GLN A 110 19.17 -7.02 7.83
N ARG A 111 20.43 -6.73 8.10
CA ARG A 111 21.49 -7.77 8.16
C ARG A 111 21.21 -8.80 9.24
N SER A 112 20.74 -8.38 10.41
CA SER A 112 20.38 -9.28 11.50
C SER A 112 19.25 -10.24 11.14
N LEU A 113 18.26 -9.77 10.37
CA LEU A 113 17.13 -10.58 9.94
C LEU A 113 17.45 -11.45 8.72
N TYR A 114 17.96 -10.85 7.65
CA TYR A 114 18.08 -11.48 6.35
C TYR A 114 19.46 -12.08 6.06
N GLY A 115 20.49 -11.75 6.88
CA GLY A 115 21.87 -12.23 6.69
C GLY A 115 22.58 -11.44 5.58
N ASP A 116 22.42 -11.83 4.33
CA ASP A 116 23.00 -11.14 3.18
C ASP A 116 22.23 -9.84 2.85
N LEU A 117 22.81 -8.72 3.29
CA LEU A 117 22.22 -7.40 3.10
C LEU A 117 22.20 -6.98 1.62
N ALA A 118 23.20 -7.35 0.83
CA ALA A 118 23.28 -6.99 -0.58
C ALA A 118 22.22 -7.76 -1.40
N ALA A 119 22.09 -9.06 -1.16
CA ALA A 119 21.04 -9.87 -1.77
C ALA A 119 19.64 -9.37 -1.37
N TRP A 120 19.42 -9.07 -0.08
CA TRP A 120 18.16 -8.50 0.39
C TRP A 120 17.85 -7.17 -0.27
N PHE A 121 18.82 -6.24 -0.34
CA PHE A 121 18.63 -4.94 -0.97
C PHE A 121 18.25 -5.09 -2.45
N ARG A 122 18.97 -5.93 -3.20
CA ARG A 122 18.69 -6.20 -4.60
C ARG A 122 17.28 -6.75 -4.84
N VAL A 123 16.90 -7.82 -4.15
CA VAL A 123 15.56 -8.41 -4.37
C VAL A 123 14.44 -7.49 -3.91
N LYS A 124 14.66 -6.69 -2.87
CA LYS A 124 13.72 -5.66 -2.42
C LYS A 124 13.54 -4.60 -3.51
N VAL A 125 14.61 -4.05 -4.07
CA VAL A 125 14.56 -3.06 -5.15
C VAL A 125 13.83 -3.61 -6.36
N VAL A 126 14.18 -4.82 -6.81
CA VAL A 126 13.53 -5.45 -7.97
C VAL A 126 12.05 -5.66 -7.71
N THR A 127 11.70 -6.35 -6.63
CA THR A 127 10.31 -6.79 -6.41
C THR A 127 9.35 -5.66 -6.02
N MET A 128 9.84 -4.58 -5.43
CA MET A 128 9.02 -3.39 -5.13
C MET A 128 8.79 -2.49 -6.36
N ASN A 129 9.52 -2.71 -7.45
CA ASN A 129 9.42 -1.93 -8.68
C ASN A 129 8.88 -2.74 -9.88
N LEU A 130 8.22 -3.89 -9.64
CA LEU A 130 7.55 -4.66 -10.69
C LEU A 130 6.27 -3.96 -11.14
N ARG A 131 5.52 -3.42 -10.20
CA ARG A 131 4.22 -2.78 -10.48
C ARG A 131 4.32 -1.61 -11.49
N PRO A 132 5.24 -0.66 -11.37
CA PRO A 132 5.40 0.41 -12.36
C PRO A 132 5.68 -0.11 -13.79
N VAL A 133 6.43 -1.20 -13.94
CA VAL A 133 6.66 -1.83 -15.25
C VAL A 133 5.39 -2.43 -15.82
N GLN A 134 4.63 -3.14 -15.00
CA GLN A 134 3.33 -3.70 -15.37
C GLN A 134 2.35 -2.61 -15.81
N GLU A 135 2.21 -1.54 -15.02
CA GLU A 135 1.35 -0.40 -15.30
C GLU A 135 1.76 0.33 -16.59
N GLY A 136 3.06 0.48 -16.84
CA GLY A 136 3.58 1.05 -18.09
C GLY A 136 3.13 0.23 -19.31
N LYS A 137 3.29 -1.10 -19.25
CA LYS A 137 2.85 -1.99 -20.33
C LYS A 137 1.34 -1.91 -20.61
N VAL A 138 0.52 -1.82 -19.56
CA VAL A 138 -0.95 -1.63 -19.70
C VAL A 138 -1.24 -0.32 -20.41
N ARG A 139 -0.60 0.78 -19.99
CA ARG A 139 -0.83 2.12 -20.57
C ARG A 139 -0.37 2.25 -22.02
N GLU A 140 0.64 1.48 -22.42
CA GLU A 140 1.16 1.43 -23.79
C GLU A 140 0.33 0.53 -24.74
N ASP A 141 -0.56 -0.30 -24.19
CA ASP A 141 -1.38 -1.21 -24.99
C ASP A 141 -2.46 -0.46 -25.77
N PRO A 142 -2.58 -0.66 -27.09
CA PRO A 142 -3.62 0.00 -27.90
C PRO A 142 -5.05 -0.23 -27.42
N ARG A 143 -5.35 -1.39 -26.85
CA ARG A 143 -6.67 -1.72 -26.30
C ARG A 143 -7.00 -0.83 -25.09
N TYR A 144 -6.00 -0.53 -24.25
CA TYR A 144 -6.17 0.41 -23.15
C TYR A 144 -6.43 1.83 -23.66
N THR A 145 -5.64 2.27 -24.65
CA THR A 145 -5.81 3.60 -25.27
C THR A 145 -7.20 3.77 -25.89
N GLU A 146 -7.70 2.75 -26.59
CA GLU A 146 -9.07 2.75 -27.15
C GLU A 146 -10.13 2.82 -26.04
N ALA A 147 -9.97 2.04 -24.98
CA ALA A 147 -10.89 2.03 -23.84
C ALA A 147 -10.91 3.39 -23.10
N VAL A 148 -9.74 4.05 -22.95
CA VAL A 148 -9.65 5.42 -22.42
C VAL A 148 -10.38 6.41 -23.31
N GLY A 149 -10.30 6.28 -24.63
CA GLY A 149 -11.06 7.12 -25.57
C GLY A 149 -12.58 7.01 -25.37
N ALA A 150 -13.10 5.79 -25.20
CA ALA A 150 -14.51 5.57 -24.91
C ALA A 150 -14.92 6.12 -23.54
N TRP A 151 -14.07 5.93 -22.52
CA TRP A 151 -14.25 6.53 -21.20
C TRP A 151 -14.28 8.07 -21.26
N ALA A 152 -13.35 8.70 -21.96
CA ALA A 152 -13.28 10.14 -22.11
C ALA A 152 -14.54 10.71 -22.82
N ALA A 153 -15.12 10.00 -23.79
CA ALA A 153 -16.39 10.37 -24.40
C ALA A 153 -17.55 10.33 -23.38
N CYS A 154 -17.61 9.31 -22.52
CA CYS A 154 -18.57 9.23 -21.42
C CYS A 154 -18.40 10.39 -20.43
N MET A 155 -17.18 10.69 -20.03
CA MET A 155 -16.88 11.79 -19.11
C MET A 155 -17.31 13.15 -19.69
N ARG A 156 -17.07 13.40 -20.99
CA ARG A 156 -17.55 14.61 -21.65
C ARG A 156 -19.07 14.70 -21.66
N ALA A 157 -19.77 13.62 -21.97
CA ALA A 157 -21.22 13.55 -21.92
C ALA A 157 -21.79 13.80 -20.51
N ALA A 158 -21.05 13.44 -19.46
CA ALA A 158 -21.37 13.72 -18.06
C ALA A 158 -20.97 15.15 -17.60
N GLY A 159 -20.49 16.01 -18.48
CA GLY A 159 -20.07 17.38 -18.18
C GLY A 159 -18.70 17.45 -17.47
N ARG A 160 -17.89 16.42 -17.58
CA ARG A 160 -16.53 16.30 -17.01
C ARG A 160 -15.51 16.03 -18.12
N PRO A 161 -15.06 17.05 -18.88
CA PRO A 161 -14.25 16.87 -20.09
C PRO A 161 -12.78 16.57 -19.79
N TYR A 162 -12.52 15.42 -19.19
CA TYR A 162 -11.16 14.91 -18.96
C TYR A 162 -10.84 13.85 -20.02
N ASP A 163 -9.60 13.88 -20.53
CA ASP A 163 -9.14 12.98 -21.58
C ASP A 163 -8.50 11.71 -21.06
N SER A 164 -8.20 11.64 -19.75
CA SER A 164 -7.64 10.47 -19.08
C SER A 164 -7.99 10.42 -17.59
N PRO A 165 -7.98 9.23 -16.97
CA PRO A 165 -8.12 9.09 -15.52
C PRO A 165 -7.08 9.85 -14.72
N ASP A 166 -5.84 9.97 -15.24
CA ASP A 166 -4.79 10.74 -14.58
C ASP A 166 -5.12 12.25 -14.57
N ALA A 167 -5.69 12.77 -15.67
CA ALA A 167 -6.13 14.16 -15.75
C ALA A 167 -7.32 14.44 -14.79
N SER A 168 -8.26 13.52 -14.69
CA SER A 168 -9.36 13.58 -13.72
C SER A 168 -8.86 13.62 -12.29
N ARG A 169 -7.91 12.74 -11.93
CA ARG A 169 -7.29 12.70 -10.60
C ARG A 169 -6.48 13.97 -10.29
N ALA A 170 -5.73 14.49 -11.27
CA ALA A 170 -4.99 15.75 -11.10
C ALA A 170 -5.93 16.92 -10.85
N ALA A 171 -7.08 16.98 -11.55
CA ALA A 171 -8.11 17.99 -11.32
C ALA A 171 -8.73 17.87 -9.91
N ALA A 172 -8.98 16.67 -9.42
CA ALA A 172 -9.45 16.45 -8.04
C ALA A 172 -8.45 16.95 -7.01
N ALA A 173 -7.15 16.70 -7.22
CA ALA A 173 -6.08 17.19 -6.35
C ALA A 173 -6.00 18.73 -6.34
N ALA A 174 -6.15 19.38 -7.50
CA ALA A 174 -6.19 20.85 -7.58
C ALA A 174 -7.39 21.45 -6.83
N LEU A 175 -8.57 20.81 -6.90
CA LEU A 175 -9.74 21.24 -6.14
C LEU A 175 -9.50 21.19 -4.62
N ALA A 176 -8.69 20.24 -4.14
CA ALA A 176 -8.34 20.12 -2.72
C ALA A 176 -7.45 21.28 -2.22
N GLU A 177 -6.70 21.93 -3.12
CA GLU A 177 -5.89 23.11 -2.79
C GLU A 177 -6.70 24.41 -2.84
N GLU A 178 -7.74 24.48 -3.67
CA GLU A 178 -8.52 25.69 -3.92
C GLU A 178 -9.77 25.84 -3.04
N LEU A 179 -10.33 24.72 -2.58
CA LEU A 179 -11.61 24.69 -1.86
C LEU A 179 -11.43 24.37 -0.37
N PRO A 180 -12.37 24.86 0.49
CA PRO A 180 -12.46 24.36 1.86
C PRO A 180 -12.64 22.83 1.88
N PRO A 181 -12.12 22.14 2.92
CA PRO A 181 -12.06 20.66 2.96
C PRO A 181 -13.39 19.95 2.64
N ASP A 182 -14.49 20.38 3.24
CA ASP A 182 -15.81 19.77 3.01
C ASP A 182 -16.30 19.90 1.57
N ARG A 183 -16.01 21.06 0.92
CA ARG A 183 -16.37 21.30 -0.49
C ARG A 183 -15.44 20.54 -1.44
N ALA A 184 -14.17 20.47 -1.09
CA ALA A 184 -13.19 19.67 -1.84
C ALA A 184 -13.59 18.19 -1.82
N ASP A 185 -13.94 17.65 -0.65
CA ASP A 185 -14.37 16.26 -0.50
C ASP A 185 -15.64 15.95 -1.30
N ALA A 186 -16.61 16.85 -1.28
CA ALA A 186 -17.85 16.69 -2.06
C ALA A 186 -17.58 16.72 -3.58
N ALA A 187 -16.73 17.65 -4.03
CA ALA A 187 -16.37 17.79 -5.45
C ALA A 187 -15.53 16.60 -5.93
N GLU A 188 -14.55 16.18 -5.14
CA GLU A 188 -13.72 14.99 -5.37
C GLU A 188 -14.58 13.73 -5.49
N THR A 189 -15.49 13.51 -4.52
CA THR A 189 -16.39 12.36 -4.51
C THR A 189 -17.30 12.36 -5.74
N ALA A 190 -17.90 13.49 -6.09
CA ALA A 190 -18.75 13.58 -7.27
C ALA A 190 -17.97 13.27 -8.57
N LEU A 191 -16.73 13.73 -8.68
CA LEU A 191 -15.88 13.45 -9.83
C LEU A 191 -15.49 11.97 -9.89
N ALA A 192 -15.07 11.38 -8.77
CA ALA A 192 -14.70 9.96 -8.67
C ALA A 192 -15.87 9.03 -9.00
N VAL A 193 -17.10 9.35 -8.54
CA VAL A 193 -18.31 8.59 -8.87
C VAL A 193 -18.60 8.65 -10.38
N THR A 194 -18.45 9.83 -11.00
CA THR A 194 -18.62 9.97 -12.45
C THR A 194 -17.57 9.14 -13.20
N GLU A 195 -16.32 9.21 -12.78
CA GLU A 195 -15.21 8.42 -13.34
C GLU A 195 -15.50 6.93 -13.25
N ALA A 196 -15.84 6.43 -12.06
CA ALA A 196 -16.13 5.02 -11.84
C ALA A 196 -17.34 4.52 -12.64
N THR A 197 -18.39 5.36 -12.77
CA THR A 197 -19.55 5.06 -13.59
C THR A 197 -19.16 4.94 -15.06
N CYS A 198 -18.35 5.86 -15.57
CA CYS A 198 -17.86 5.80 -16.94
C CYS A 198 -16.90 4.64 -17.15
N ALA A 199 -16.02 4.31 -16.19
CA ALA A 199 -15.10 3.19 -16.30
C ALA A 199 -15.82 1.83 -16.36
N THR A 200 -16.92 1.70 -15.61
CA THR A 200 -17.73 0.45 -15.58
C THR A 200 -18.72 0.35 -16.74
N SER A 201 -19.33 1.47 -17.19
CA SER A 201 -20.27 1.47 -18.30
C SER A 201 -19.59 1.38 -19.67
N THR A 202 -18.31 1.74 -19.75
CA THR A 202 -17.47 1.51 -20.93
C THR A 202 -16.61 0.25 -20.76
N ALA A 203 -15.74 -0.03 -21.69
CA ALA A 203 -14.84 -1.18 -21.58
C ALA A 203 -13.62 -0.95 -20.67
N LEU A 204 -13.38 0.27 -20.13
CA LEU A 204 -12.13 0.62 -19.47
C LEU A 204 -11.80 -0.29 -18.30
N SER A 205 -12.71 -0.49 -17.35
CA SER A 205 -12.48 -1.36 -16.19
C SER A 205 -12.10 -2.79 -16.61
N ARG A 206 -12.89 -3.39 -17.49
CA ARG A 206 -12.67 -4.76 -17.94
C ARG A 206 -11.36 -4.91 -18.73
N VAL A 207 -11.06 -3.98 -19.62
CA VAL A 207 -9.85 -4.02 -20.45
C VAL A 207 -8.61 -3.82 -19.57
N SER A 208 -8.60 -2.81 -18.71
CA SER A 208 -7.46 -2.55 -17.83
C SER A 208 -7.16 -3.70 -16.87
N GLN A 209 -8.20 -4.33 -16.29
CA GLN A 209 -8.03 -5.50 -15.41
C GLN A 209 -7.47 -6.71 -16.16
N ALA A 210 -7.98 -6.99 -17.37
CA ALA A 210 -7.48 -8.10 -18.18
C ALA A 210 -6.01 -7.90 -18.60
N LEU A 211 -5.65 -6.68 -19.00
CA LEU A 211 -4.27 -6.32 -19.35
C LEU A 211 -3.36 -6.35 -18.12
N ASP A 212 -3.84 -5.84 -16.99
CA ASP A 212 -3.11 -5.84 -15.73
C ASP A 212 -2.75 -7.27 -15.30
N HIS A 213 -3.69 -8.20 -15.42
CA HIS A 213 -3.43 -9.61 -15.13
C HIS A 213 -2.39 -10.18 -16.11
N THR A 214 -2.58 -9.99 -17.42
CA THR A 214 -1.69 -10.51 -18.46
C THR A 214 -0.26 -10.02 -18.29
N TYR A 215 -0.06 -8.69 -18.20
CA TYR A 215 1.26 -8.11 -18.02
C TYR A 215 1.84 -8.34 -16.63
N GLY A 216 0.99 -8.49 -15.61
CA GLY A 216 1.40 -8.89 -14.28
C GLY A 216 2.02 -10.29 -14.26
N ASP A 217 1.42 -11.27 -14.95
CA ASP A 217 1.97 -12.60 -15.08
C ASP A 217 3.30 -12.60 -15.85
N GLU A 218 3.37 -11.85 -16.95
CA GLU A 218 4.61 -11.72 -17.73
C GLU A 218 5.75 -11.11 -16.90
N VAL A 219 5.47 -10.02 -16.18
CA VAL A 219 6.47 -9.33 -15.35
C VAL A 219 6.92 -10.22 -14.20
N ARG A 220 5.99 -10.90 -13.53
CA ARG A 220 6.33 -11.86 -12.45
C ARG A 220 7.16 -13.02 -12.95
N ALA A 221 6.79 -13.63 -14.09
CA ALA A 221 7.55 -14.73 -14.67
C ALA A 221 8.99 -14.34 -15.00
N ARG A 222 9.20 -13.13 -15.53
CA ARG A 222 10.54 -12.60 -15.86
C ARG A 222 11.42 -12.39 -14.62
N HIS A 223 10.83 -12.12 -13.48
CA HIS A 223 11.52 -11.83 -12.21
C HIS A 223 11.29 -12.90 -11.13
N GLN A 224 10.91 -14.12 -11.55
CA GLN A 224 10.56 -15.21 -10.65
C GLN A 224 11.69 -15.54 -9.66
N ASP A 225 12.94 -15.58 -10.13
CA ASP A 225 14.10 -15.87 -9.29
C ASP A 225 14.28 -14.85 -8.15
N ASP A 226 14.06 -13.56 -8.43
CA ASP A 226 14.15 -12.50 -7.43
C ASP A 226 12.97 -12.57 -6.43
N ILE A 227 11.77 -12.90 -6.91
CA ILE A 227 10.59 -13.11 -6.07
C ILE A 227 10.82 -14.30 -5.14
N ASP A 228 11.34 -15.40 -5.65
CA ASP A 228 11.61 -16.61 -4.88
C ASP A 228 12.75 -16.40 -3.87
N LEU A 229 13.80 -15.69 -4.25
CA LEU A 229 14.88 -15.34 -3.33
C LEU A 229 14.35 -14.45 -2.21
N ARG A 230 13.54 -13.42 -2.53
CA ARG A 230 12.91 -12.57 -1.52
C ARG A 230 12.08 -13.40 -0.54
N ARG A 231 11.25 -14.31 -1.03
CA ARG A 231 10.43 -15.20 -0.22
C ARG A 231 11.27 -16.09 0.70
N ARG A 232 12.35 -16.70 0.17
CA ARG A 232 13.29 -17.50 0.97
C ARG A 232 13.93 -16.68 2.09
N LEU A 233 14.42 -15.48 1.78
CA LEU A 233 15.02 -14.59 2.78
C LEU A 233 14.01 -14.16 3.86
N GLN A 234 12.77 -13.87 3.47
CA GLN A 234 11.69 -13.52 4.41
C GLN A 234 11.35 -14.71 5.33
N ASN A 235 11.16 -15.90 4.77
CA ASN A 235 10.87 -17.10 5.55
C ASN A 235 12.01 -17.45 6.52
N ALA A 236 13.26 -17.30 6.10
CA ALA A 236 14.42 -17.50 6.97
C ALA A 236 14.56 -16.43 8.07
N ALA A 237 13.95 -15.26 7.88
CA ALA A 237 13.94 -14.19 8.87
C ALA A 237 12.84 -14.34 9.92
N LEU A 238 11.75 -15.06 9.66
CA LEU A 238 10.62 -15.22 10.58
C LEU A 238 11.04 -15.70 11.98
N PRO A 239 11.77 -16.81 12.16
CA PRO A 239 12.17 -17.29 13.49
C PRO A 239 13.15 -16.33 14.20
N LYS A 240 13.87 -15.48 13.44
CA LYS A 240 14.72 -14.43 14.02
C LYS A 240 13.87 -13.25 14.50
N ALA A 241 12.84 -12.87 13.73
CA ALA A 241 11.91 -11.81 14.08
C ALA A 241 11.11 -12.17 15.34
N GLU A 242 10.61 -13.39 15.44
CA GLU A 242 9.87 -13.89 16.60
C GLU A 242 10.68 -13.83 17.91
N ARG A 243 11.99 -14.06 17.85
CA ARG A 243 12.87 -13.93 19.02
C ARG A 243 13.11 -12.50 19.46
N VAL A 244 12.90 -11.54 18.57
CA VAL A 244 13.13 -10.12 18.83
C VAL A 244 11.86 -9.43 19.35
N VAL A 245 10.68 -9.92 18.97
CA VAL A 245 9.39 -9.38 19.41
C VAL A 245 8.93 -10.12 20.65
N PRO A 246 8.81 -9.46 21.82
CA PRO A 246 8.27 -10.10 23.03
C PRO A 246 6.86 -10.65 22.76
N PRO A 247 6.44 -11.73 23.42
CA PRO A 247 5.11 -12.32 23.26
C PRO A 247 3.96 -11.33 23.53
N SER A 248 4.16 -10.36 24.42
CA SER A 248 3.21 -9.31 24.77
C SER A 248 2.94 -8.29 23.65
N ASP A 249 3.86 -8.16 22.70
CA ASP A 249 3.79 -7.16 21.64
C ASP A 249 3.39 -7.77 20.28
N ARG A 250 2.96 -9.03 20.27
CA ARG A 250 2.42 -9.65 19.05
C ARG A 250 1.00 -9.18 18.82
N PRO A 251 0.64 -8.81 17.58
CA PRO A 251 -0.75 -8.59 17.23
C PRO A 251 -1.53 -9.86 17.54
N THR A 252 -2.60 -9.74 18.32
CA THR A 252 -3.54 -10.84 18.51
C THR A 252 -4.18 -11.15 17.17
N GLU A 253 -4.02 -12.39 16.69
CA GLU A 253 -4.82 -12.86 15.56
C GLU A 253 -6.29 -12.70 15.91
N PRO A 254 -7.15 -12.25 14.97
CA PRO A 254 -8.58 -12.25 15.21
C PRO A 254 -9.00 -13.70 15.45
N THR A 255 -9.45 -13.99 16.66
CA THR A 255 -10.06 -15.29 17.00
C THR A 255 -11.33 -15.42 16.20
N ASP A 256 -11.31 -16.29 15.22
CA ASP A 256 -12.49 -16.72 14.47
C ASP A 256 -13.38 -17.51 15.45
N SER A 257 -14.29 -16.80 16.11
CA SER A 257 -15.27 -17.40 17.00
C SER A 257 -16.34 -18.06 16.14
N THR A 258 -16.06 -19.27 15.66
CA THR A 258 -17.11 -20.18 15.19
C THR A 258 -17.87 -20.68 16.42
N ASP A 259 -18.88 -19.94 16.79
CA ASP A 259 -19.87 -20.35 17.77
C ASP A 259 -20.73 -21.47 17.17
N SER A 260 -20.33 -22.71 17.43
CA SER A 260 -21.10 -23.91 17.12
C SER A 260 -22.16 -24.07 18.22
N THR A 261 -23.32 -23.44 18.03
CA THR A 261 -24.51 -23.79 18.82
C THR A 261 -25.03 -25.13 18.37
N ASP A 262 -24.61 -26.16 19.09
CA ASP A 262 -25.18 -27.50 19.07
C ASP A 262 -26.53 -27.46 19.80
N SER A 263 -27.61 -27.44 19.04
CA SER A 263 -28.98 -27.54 19.56
C SER A 263 -29.41 -29.00 19.56
N THR A 264 -29.11 -29.69 20.63
CA THR A 264 -29.67 -31.01 20.93
C THR A 264 -31.15 -30.84 21.32
N THR A 265 -32.06 -31.17 20.42
CA THR A 265 -33.49 -31.27 20.74
C THR A 265 -33.81 -32.75 20.98
N THR A 266 -33.95 -33.10 22.24
CA THR A 266 -34.54 -34.35 22.72
C THR A 266 -36.03 -34.35 22.41
N GLY A 267 -36.43 -35.41 21.73
CA GLY A 267 -37.87 -35.74 21.51
C GLY A 267 -38.55 -36.20 22.78
N THR A 268 -39.79 -35.85 22.91
CA THR A 268 -40.77 -36.63 23.70
C THR A 268 -42.07 -36.74 22.95
N ASP A 269 -42.40 -37.97 22.78
CA ASP A 269 -43.60 -38.63 22.28
C ASP A 269 -44.85 -38.25 23.09
N SER A 270 -46.00 -38.07 22.47
CA SER A 270 -47.32 -38.51 22.99
C SER A 270 -48.47 -38.22 22.02
N SER A 271 -48.92 -39.28 21.45
CA SER A 271 -50.33 -39.78 21.32
C SER A 271 -51.48 -38.75 21.28
N GLY A 272 -52.35 -38.94 20.30
CA GLY A 272 -53.76 -38.97 20.60
C GLY A 272 -54.68 -38.15 19.74
N GLY A 273 -55.50 -38.82 18.94
CA GLY A 273 -56.95 -38.59 18.91
C GLY A 273 -57.56 -37.87 17.72
N SER A 274 -58.09 -38.66 16.84
CA SER A 274 -59.35 -38.64 16.10
C SER A 274 -60.28 -37.41 16.12
N HIS A 275 -60.93 -37.33 14.98
CA HIS A 275 -62.27 -36.87 14.62
C HIS A 275 -62.41 -35.47 13.97
N ALA A 276 -62.91 -35.57 12.89
CA ALA A 276 -63.99 -35.14 11.99
C ALA A 276 -63.51 -34.53 10.69
#